data_206fad862db820ee64a809cbad2a84d3
#
_entry.id   206fad862db820ee64a809cbad2a84d3
#
_cell.length_a   1.000
_cell.length_b   1.000
_cell.length_c   1.000
_cell.angle_alpha   90.00
_cell.angle_beta   90.00
_cell.angle_gamma   90.00
#
_symmetry.space_group_name_H-M   'P 1'
#
loop_
_entity.id
_entity.type
_entity.pdbx_description
1 polymer ?
#
loop_
_entity_poly.entity_id
_entity_poly.type
_entity_poly.pdbx_seq_one_letter_code
_entity_poly.pdbx_strand_id
1 'polypeptide(L)'
;MKKKLFLSISIQISIFLVIVAFMPVAIMMALNTYEKQQLSMMENSNVQQGRLVSSALSAKDRTSVDVEFAASFMHNMNNRFDSRIRILDKDGTLLFDSAKLNHEKKEEMKTEEEEPFLYRFYSYPIRVYRRYFLPPKAVSYDSADFYSDKTVFDGDEVKAAMAGNYGAKTRISSGGQVSVTLYSAIPIRGNDDVIGVVLVNRSTYRILQNLYELRLDLGRIMLLSVIVVILVAIFLALRISHPLRKLAKQTSECADKKGTIRFTEFTGQKRIDEIGDLSRAFSSLIERLNKRIKFSQAFSSDISHEFKNPLTAIRTLGELLENNELTNEERTELSQAIIDEVTHLQELLNGIRNISKIEAGVYEGGESIELISFTQNLIDRCKKNYAGTDIKLVVQNSFKKEETVVDSNKSNVSEIIVNLPQELLEIVIMNLVDNAASFGSKVQVLLQADIIKDKTQNILVAVEDNGPGISMEQQEKIFERFYSERKENQKSNHTGLGLSIVKAVTDSLEGEIKIEKSQSLGGAKFIFQTEC
;
A
#
# COMPACT_ATOMS: atom_id res chain seq x y z
N MET A 1 -22.47 -13.21 -0.24
CA MET A 1 -21.06 -13.01 0.18
C MET A 1 -20.13 -13.52 -0.93
N LYS A 2 -19.64 -12.67 -1.82
CA LYS A 2 -18.60 -13.01 -2.78
C LYS A 2 -17.28 -13.14 -2.00
N LYS A 3 -16.74 -14.34 -1.86
CA LYS A 3 -15.36 -14.56 -1.42
C LYS A 3 -14.46 -13.86 -2.44
N LYS A 4 -14.03 -12.66 -2.12
CA LYS A 4 -12.90 -12.04 -2.82
C LYS A 4 -11.69 -12.91 -2.46
N LEU A 5 -11.27 -13.74 -3.41
CA LEU A 5 -9.98 -14.42 -3.39
C LEU A 5 -8.89 -13.34 -3.58
N PHE A 6 -8.75 -12.47 -2.61
CA PHE A 6 -7.55 -11.64 -2.52
C PHE A 6 -6.44 -12.56 -2.04
N LEU A 7 -5.69 -13.10 -3.00
CA LEU A 7 -4.39 -13.68 -2.70
C LEU A 7 -3.65 -12.68 -1.80
N SER A 8 -3.13 -13.16 -0.67
CA SER A 8 -2.38 -12.28 0.23
C SER A 8 -1.25 -11.61 -0.56
N ILE A 9 -0.88 -10.38 -0.21
CA ILE A 9 0.23 -9.63 -0.85
C ILE A 9 1.48 -10.52 -0.94
N SER A 10 1.75 -11.33 0.06
CA SER A 10 2.83 -12.32 0.08
C SER A 10 2.73 -13.32 -1.08
N ILE A 11 1.54 -13.82 -1.40
CA ILE A 11 1.32 -14.77 -2.50
C ILE A 11 1.48 -14.07 -3.85
N GLN A 12 0.96 -12.86 -4.01
CA GLN A 12 1.13 -12.08 -5.26
C GLN A 12 2.60 -11.81 -5.56
N ILE A 13 3.36 -11.37 -4.55
CA ILE A 13 4.80 -11.16 -4.67
C ILE A 13 5.52 -12.47 -4.97
N SER A 14 5.15 -13.57 -4.31
CA SER A 14 5.75 -14.88 -4.57
C SER A 14 5.51 -15.35 -5.99
N ILE A 15 4.29 -15.19 -6.54
CA ILE A 15 3.98 -15.51 -7.94
C ILE A 15 4.82 -14.68 -8.90
N PHE A 16 4.93 -13.37 -8.68
CA PHE A 16 5.76 -12.50 -9.50
C PHE A 16 7.23 -12.92 -9.48
N LEU A 17 7.78 -13.22 -8.31
CA LEU A 17 9.15 -13.69 -8.15
C LEU A 17 9.39 -15.04 -8.84
N VAL A 18 8.42 -15.96 -8.78
CA VAL A 18 8.49 -17.24 -9.47
C VAL A 18 8.52 -17.02 -10.98
N ILE A 19 7.69 -16.14 -11.54
CA ILE A 19 7.70 -15.81 -12.97
C ILE A 19 9.08 -15.29 -13.41
N VAL A 20 9.68 -14.38 -12.64
CA VAL A 20 11.01 -13.83 -12.91
C VAL A 20 12.09 -14.92 -12.84
N ALA A 21 11.99 -15.84 -11.86
CA ALA A 21 12.93 -16.96 -11.71
C ALA A 21 12.89 -17.94 -12.88
N PHE A 22 11.70 -18.13 -13.52
CA PHE A 22 11.54 -19.04 -14.66
C PHE A 22 11.85 -18.41 -16.02
N MET A 23 12.10 -17.09 -16.08
CA MET A 23 12.46 -16.42 -17.34
C MET A 23 13.70 -17.04 -18.04
N PRO A 24 14.81 -17.41 -17.35
CA PRO A 24 15.95 -18.07 -17.97
C PRO A 24 15.59 -19.45 -18.56
N VAL A 25 14.62 -20.15 -17.97
CA VAL A 25 14.15 -21.45 -18.49
C VAL A 25 13.47 -21.25 -19.86
N ALA A 26 12.66 -20.23 -20.01
CA ALA A 26 12.04 -19.89 -21.30
C ALA A 26 13.08 -19.56 -22.37
N ILE A 27 14.14 -18.82 -22.02
CA ILE A 27 15.26 -18.51 -22.91
C ILE A 27 15.99 -19.82 -23.31
N MET A 28 16.21 -20.72 -22.36
CA MET A 28 16.84 -22.00 -22.62
C MET A 28 16.02 -22.89 -23.59
N MET A 29 14.69 -22.80 -23.53
CA MET A 29 13.81 -23.48 -24.52
C MET A 29 13.96 -22.87 -25.92
N ALA A 30 14.17 -21.57 -26.04
CA ALA A 30 14.38 -20.89 -27.32
C ALA A 30 15.70 -21.31 -28.01
N LEU A 31 16.68 -21.84 -27.28
CA LEU A 31 17.95 -22.32 -27.83
C LEU A 31 17.76 -23.45 -28.84
N ASN A 32 16.71 -24.25 -28.75
CA ASN A 32 16.42 -25.28 -29.75
C ASN A 32 16.06 -24.69 -31.14
N THR A 33 15.42 -23.53 -31.16
CA THR A 33 15.11 -22.80 -32.39
C THR A 33 16.38 -22.20 -32.97
N TYR A 34 17.23 -21.65 -32.10
CA TYR A 34 18.54 -21.12 -32.48
C TYR A 34 19.45 -22.22 -33.08
N GLU A 35 19.51 -23.42 -32.48
CA GLU A 35 20.26 -24.55 -32.99
C GLU A 35 19.81 -24.92 -34.43
N LYS A 36 18.49 -25.04 -34.67
CA LYS A 36 17.96 -25.32 -36.02
C LYS A 36 18.32 -24.21 -37.01
N GLN A 37 18.26 -22.96 -36.58
CA GLN A 37 18.62 -21.83 -37.45
C GLN A 37 20.11 -21.85 -37.82
N GLN A 38 21.00 -22.16 -36.86
CA GLN A 38 22.43 -22.31 -37.12
C GLN A 38 22.75 -23.46 -38.09
N LEU A 39 22.07 -24.60 -37.94
CA LEU A 39 22.22 -25.71 -38.87
C LEU A 39 21.77 -25.36 -40.30
N SER A 40 20.63 -24.67 -40.44
CA SER A 40 20.15 -24.19 -41.74
C SER A 40 21.10 -23.15 -42.37
N MET A 41 21.65 -22.23 -41.58
CA MET A 41 22.64 -21.26 -42.06
C MET A 41 23.92 -21.97 -42.55
N MET A 42 24.35 -23.03 -41.85
CA MET A 42 25.52 -23.82 -42.24
C MET A 42 25.29 -24.58 -43.52
N GLU A 43 24.11 -25.19 -43.69
CA GLU A 43 23.72 -25.87 -44.94
C GLU A 43 23.70 -24.89 -46.12
N ASN A 44 23.07 -23.71 -45.95
CA ASN A 44 23.04 -22.68 -46.98
C ASN A 44 24.46 -22.18 -47.33
N SER A 45 25.35 -22.04 -46.33
CA SER A 45 26.74 -21.68 -46.54
C SER A 45 27.47 -22.74 -47.35
N ASN A 46 27.27 -24.05 -47.03
CA ASN A 46 27.86 -25.15 -47.78
C ASN A 46 27.40 -25.14 -49.26
N VAL A 47 26.10 -24.90 -49.47
CA VAL A 47 25.53 -24.83 -50.83
C VAL A 47 26.11 -23.65 -51.60
N GLN A 48 26.25 -22.47 -51.00
CA GLN A 48 26.83 -21.32 -51.65
C GLN A 48 28.30 -21.54 -52.02
N GLN A 49 29.09 -22.13 -51.09
CA GLN A 49 30.47 -22.46 -51.36
C GLN A 49 30.60 -23.47 -52.49
N GLY A 50 29.78 -24.54 -52.45
CA GLY A 50 29.77 -25.55 -53.48
C GLY A 50 29.34 -25.01 -54.85
N ARG A 51 28.35 -24.14 -54.92
CA ARG A 51 27.93 -23.47 -56.17
C ARG A 51 29.02 -22.58 -56.74
N LEU A 52 29.71 -21.83 -55.86
CA LEU A 52 30.83 -20.96 -56.28
C LEU A 52 31.96 -21.81 -56.93
N VAL A 53 32.34 -22.91 -56.27
CA VAL A 53 33.35 -23.82 -56.82
C VAL A 53 32.84 -24.48 -58.10
N SER A 54 31.59 -25.00 -58.10
CA SER A 54 30.97 -25.62 -59.27
C SER A 54 30.95 -24.66 -60.46
N SER A 55 30.51 -23.39 -60.26
CA SER A 55 30.47 -22.41 -61.36
C SER A 55 31.85 -22.03 -61.89
N ALA A 56 32.87 -22.02 -61.02
CA ALA A 56 34.26 -21.75 -61.44
C ALA A 56 34.83 -22.93 -62.29
N LEU A 57 34.40 -24.15 -62.02
CA LEU A 57 34.86 -25.35 -62.73
C LEU A 57 33.99 -25.69 -63.96
N SER A 58 32.83 -25.08 -64.09
CA SER A 58 31.93 -25.29 -65.24
C SER A 58 32.50 -24.57 -66.47
N ALA A 59 32.67 -25.27 -67.56
CA ALA A 59 33.13 -24.72 -68.84
C ALA A 59 32.35 -25.33 -70.01
N LYS A 60 31.98 -24.49 -70.98
CA LYS A 60 31.08 -24.83 -72.08
C LYS A 60 31.66 -25.88 -73.06
N ASP A 61 32.98 -26.13 -73.07
CA ASP A 61 33.61 -26.98 -74.01
C ASP A 61 34.33 -28.19 -73.40
N ARG A 62 34.10 -28.47 -72.11
CA ARG A 62 34.78 -29.58 -71.42
C ARG A 62 33.85 -30.77 -71.18
N THR A 63 34.35 -31.95 -71.42
CA THR A 63 33.69 -33.28 -71.17
C THR A 63 34.14 -33.92 -69.85
N SER A 64 35.15 -33.35 -69.19
CA SER A 64 35.69 -33.75 -67.89
C SER A 64 36.21 -32.54 -67.09
N VAL A 65 36.30 -32.74 -65.77
CA VAL A 65 36.86 -31.69 -64.84
C VAL A 65 38.37 -31.62 -65.07
N ASP A 66 38.88 -30.40 -65.28
CA ASP A 66 40.30 -30.11 -65.35
C ASP A 66 40.92 -30.15 -63.96
N VAL A 67 41.69 -31.18 -63.68
CA VAL A 67 42.27 -31.45 -62.35
C VAL A 67 43.33 -30.41 -61.98
N GLU A 68 44.17 -29.92 -62.94
CA GLU A 68 45.18 -28.93 -62.66
C GLU A 68 44.56 -27.58 -62.36
N PHE A 69 43.56 -27.17 -63.13
CA PHE A 69 42.82 -25.95 -62.86
C PHE A 69 42.06 -26.02 -61.52
N ALA A 70 41.41 -27.14 -61.24
CA ALA A 70 40.70 -27.35 -59.97
C ALA A 70 41.65 -27.29 -58.77
N ALA A 71 42.83 -27.90 -58.86
CA ALA A 71 43.85 -27.84 -57.82
C ALA A 71 44.40 -26.42 -57.60
N SER A 72 44.68 -25.71 -58.68
CA SER A 72 45.18 -24.33 -58.65
C SER A 72 44.13 -23.37 -58.06
N PHE A 73 42.85 -23.49 -58.51
CA PHE A 73 41.73 -22.70 -57.97
C PHE A 73 41.54 -22.96 -56.48
N MET A 74 41.54 -24.18 -56.07
CA MET A 74 41.36 -24.57 -54.67
C MET A 74 42.55 -24.16 -53.80
N HIS A 75 43.80 -24.20 -54.34
CA HIS A 75 44.95 -23.70 -53.61
C HIS A 75 44.87 -22.19 -53.34
N ASN A 76 44.44 -21.40 -54.31
CA ASN A 76 44.26 -19.95 -54.18
C ASN A 76 43.11 -19.57 -53.23
N MET A 77 42.13 -20.49 -53.06
CA MET A 77 40.96 -20.29 -52.20
C MET A 77 41.07 -20.99 -50.84
N ASN A 78 42.15 -21.70 -50.54
CA ASN A 78 42.30 -22.59 -49.39
C ASN A 78 42.01 -21.93 -48.03
N ASN A 79 42.37 -20.65 -47.84
CA ASN A 79 42.15 -19.94 -46.57
C ASN A 79 40.77 -19.25 -46.49
N ARG A 80 39.91 -19.41 -47.49
CA ARG A 80 38.62 -18.69 -47.56
C ARG A 80 37.42 -19.59 -47.24
N PHE A 81 37.64 -20.91 -47.13
CA PHE A 81 36.57 -21.87 -46.84
C PHE A 81 36.78 -22.57 -45.50
N ASP A 82 35.75 -22.52 -44.64
CA ASP A 82 35.72 -23.24 -43.37
C ASP A 82 35.26 -24.71 -43.52
N SER A 83 34.89 -25.12 -44.71
CA SER A 83 34.38 -26.45 -45.05
C SER A 83 35.42 -27.25 -45.82
N ARG A 84 35.38 -28.56 -45.67
CA ARG A 84 36.15 -29.47 -46.51
C ARG A 84 35.44 -29.62 -47.85
N ILE A 85 36.15 -29.34 -48.93
CA ILE A 85 35.65 -29.43 -50.30
C ILE A 85 36.37 -30.55 -51.04
N ARG A 86 35.58 -31.45 -51.65
CA ARG A 86 36.06 -32.52 -52.50
C ARG A 86 35.49 -32.32 -53.88
N ILE A 87 36.28 -32.56 -54.88
CA ILE A 87 35.89 -32.52 -56.30
C ILE A 87 35.94 -33.95 -56.81
N LEU A 88 34.81 -34.42 -57.36
CA LEU A 88 34.60 -35.75 -57.85
C LEU A 88 34.38 -35.72 -59.37
N ASP A 89 34.82 -36.75 -60.06
CA ASP A 89 34.51 -37.01 -61.48
C ASP A 89 33.07 -37.49 -61.63
N LYS A 90 32.59 -37.65 -62.86
CA LYS A 90 31.27 -38.20 -63.26
C LYS A 90 30.99 -39.58 -62.68
N ASP A 91 32.02 -40.39 -62.42
CA ASP A 91 31.95 -41.70 -61.84
C ASP A 91 32.05 -41.69 -60.28
N GLY A 92 32.12 -40.54 -59.64
CA GLY A 92 32.29 -40.42 -58.23
C GLY A 92 33.70 -40.59 -57.69
N THR A 93 34.69 -40.68 -58.60
CA THR A 93 36.09 -40.81 -58.22
C THR A 93 36.64 -39.48 -57.70
N LEU A 94 37.40 -39.52 -56.58
CA LEU A 94 37.99 -38.33 -55.96
C LEU A 94 39.12 -37.76 -56.84
N LEU A 95 38.92 -36.57 -57.39
CA LEU A 95 39.93 -35.80 -58.14
C LEU A 95 40.74 -34.91 -57.22
N PHE A 96 40.10 -34.25 -56.29
CA PHE A 96 40.73 -33.29 -55.37
C PHE A 96 40.09 -33.31 -53.99
N ASP A 97 40.91 -33.12 -52.93
CA ASP A 97 40.43 -32.99 -51.55
C ASP A 97 41.19 -31.84 -50.86
N SER A 98 40.49 -30.80 -50.42
CA SER A 98 41.05 -29.66 -49.73
C SER A 98 41.74 -30.03 -48.41
N ALA A 99 41.40 -31.15 -47.78
CA ALA A 99 42.10 -31.60 -46.57
C ALA A 99 43.56 -31.95 -46.80
N LYS A 100 43.94 -32.29 -48.06
CA LYS A 100 45.35 -32.58 -48.39
C LYS A 100 46.25 -31.31 -48.42
N LEU A 101 45.62 -30.11 -48.50
CA LEU A 101 46.32 -28.86 -48.47
C LEU A 101 46.60 -28.34 -47.04
N ASN A 102 45.89 -28.82 -46.04
CA ASN A 102 45.95 -28.36 -44.65
C ASN A 102 46.49 -29.43 -43.70
N HIS A 103 47.75 -29.84 -43.86
CA HIS A 103 48.40 -30.77 -42.95
C HIS A 103 48.62 -30.25 -41.53
N GLU A 104 48.56 -28.90 -41.29
CA GLU A 104 48.86 -28.29 -40.00
C GLU A 104 47.69 -28.19 -39.00
N LYS A 105 46.45 -28.46 -39.40
CA LYS A 105 45.27 -28.31 -38.52
C LYS A 105 44.76 -29.61 -37.86
N LYS A 106 45.57 -30.68 -37.84
CA LYS A 106 45.13 -31.98 -37.34
C LYS A 106 45.24 -32.19 -35.81
N GLU A 107 45.76 -31.21 -35.05
CA GLU A 107 46.07 -31.39 -33.63
C GLU A 107 45.02 -30.91 -32.62
N GLU A 108 43.92 -30.30 -33.03
CA GLU A 108 42.90 -29.78 -32.08
C GLU A 108 41.67 -30.67 -31.85
N MET A 109 41.75 -31.94 -32.20
CA MET A 109 40.70 -32.89 -31.80
C MET A 109 41.18 -33.72 -30.65
N LYS A 110 41.33 -33.11 -29.49
CA LYS A 110 41.58 -33.84 -28.24
C LYS A 110 40.44 -33.60 -27.24
N THR A 111 40.05 -34.73 -26.68
CA THR A 111 39.39 -35.00 -25.42
C THR A 111 37.88 -34.81 -25.35
N GLU A 112 37.19 -35.94 -25.16
CA GLU A 112 35.90 -36.02 -24.52
C GLU A 112 36.03 -35.42 -23.10
N GLU A 113 35.71 -34.15 -22.94
CA GLU A 113 35.47 -33.62 -21.61
C GLU A 113 34.13 -34.19 -21.14
N GLU A 114 34.16 -34.98 -20.07
CA GLU A 114 32.96 -35.45 -19.40
C GLU A 114 32.08 -34.25 -19.05
N GLU A 115 30.78 -34.34 -19.39
CA GLU A 115 29.83 -33.28 -19.07
C GLU A 115 29.92 -32.91 -17.59
N PRO A 116 30.17 -31.64 -17.21
CA PRO A 116 30.23 -31.23 -15.83
C PRO A 116 28.97 -31.64 -15.06
N PHE A 117 29.15 -32.07 -13.81
CA PHE A 117 28.04 -32.52 -12.92
C PHE A 117 26.87 -31.54 -12.89
N LEU A 118 27.15 -30.23 -12.80
CA LEU A 118 26.14 -29.17 -12.80
C LEU A 118 25.30 -29.14 -14.07
N TYR A 119 25.90 -29.38 -15.25
CA TYR A 119 25.16 -29.43 -16.48
C TYR A 119 24.24 -30.66 -16.51
N ARG A 120 24.66 -31.80 -16.03
CA ARG A 120 23.83 -33.01 -15.91
C ARG A 120 22.63 -32.74 -15.00
N PHE A 121 22.83 -32.01 -13.89
CA PHE A 121 21.78 -31.73 -12.91
C PHE A 121 20.67 -30.83 -13.48
N TYR A 122 20.98 -29.67 -14.04
CA TYR A 122 19.93 -28.76 -14.51
C TYR A 122 19.48 -29.04 -15.96
N SER A 123 20.21 -29.82 -16.74
CA SER A 123 19.71 -30.35 -18.03
C SER A 123 18.77 -31.55 -17.84
N TYR A 124 18.75 -32.15 -16.65
CA TYR A 124 17.90 -33.31 -16.34
C TYR A 124 16.41 -33.05 -16.58
N PRO A 125 15.78 -31.96 -16.06
CA PRO A 125 14.37 -31.70 -16.31
C PRO A 125 14.04 -31.54 -17.80
N ILE A 126 14.94 -30.91 -18.55
CA ILE A 126 14.78 -30.70 -19.99
C ILE A 126 14.94 -32.02 -20.77
N ARG A 127 15.87 -32.86 -20.36
CA ARG A 127 16.03 -34.21 -20.92
C ARG A 127 14.81 -35.08 -20.66
N VAL A 128 14.24 -35.02 -19.45
CA VAL A 128 13.00 -35.72 -19.10
C VAL A 128 11.84 -35.20 -19.93
N TYR A 129 11.66 -33.88 -20.00
CA TYR A 129 10.61 -33.28 -20.84
C TYR A 129 10.75 -33.71 -22.33
N ARG A 130 11.95 -33.64 -22.91
CA ARG A 130 12.21 -34.10 -24.28
C ARG A 130 11.87 -35.57 -24.46
N ARG A 131 12.22 -36.40 -23.49
CA ARG A 131 11.98 -37.86 -23.58
C ARG A 131 10.50 -38.21 -23.55
N TYR A 132 9.69 -37.52 -22.78
CA TYR A 132 8.27 -37.83 -22.59
C TYR A 132 7.34 -37.06 -23.54
N PHE A 133 7.65 -35.84 -23.89
CA PHE A 133 6.77 -34.94 -24.65
C PHE A 133 7.20 -34.70 -26.10
N LEU A 134 8.46 -34.94 -26.44
CA LEU A 134 9.01 -34.80 -27.78
C LEU A 134 9.76 -36.09 -28.12
N PRO A 135 9.05 -37.16 -28.55
CA PRO A 135 9.73 -38.39 -28.96
C PRO A 135 10.71 -38.08 -30.10
N PRO A 136 11.95 -38.56 -30.03
CA PRO A 136 12.93 -38.31 -31.07
C PRO A 136 12.36 -38.89 -32.38
N LYS A 137 12.26 -38.06 -33.43
CA LYS A 137 12.14 -38.61 -34.80
C LYS A 137 13.33 -39.52 -34.96
N ALA A 138 13.07 -40.78 -35.21
CA ALA A 138 14.11 -41.75 -35.50
C ALA A 138 14.76 -41.35 -36.83
N VAL A 139 15.79 -40.52 -36.77
CA VAL A 139 16.63 -40.20 -37.92
C VAL A 139 17.76 -41.22 -37.85
N SER A 140 17.71 -42.22 -38.73
CA SER A 140 18.84 -43.11 -38.95
C SER A 140 19.91 -42.28 -39.67
N TYR A 141 20.99 -41.97 -38.96
CA TYR A 141 22.16 -41.32 -39.56
C TYR A 141 23.17 -42.43 -39.93
N ASP A 142 23.63 -42.42 -41.18
CA ASP A 142 24.81 -43.21 -41.57
C ASP A 142 26.05 -42.68 -40.82
N SER A 143 27.01 -43.54 -40.60
CA SER A 143 28.29 -43.16 -39.98
C SER A 143 29.03 -42.10 -40.83
N ALA A 144 29.70 -41.16 -40.17
CA ALA A 144 30.56 -40.17 -40.85
C ALA A 144 31.79 -40.81 -41.52
N ASP A 145 32.15 -42.02 -41.09
CA ASP A 145 33.23 -42.82 -41.68
C ASP A 145 32.86 -43.43 -43.04
N PHE A 146 31.63 -43.17 -43.50
CA PHE A 146 31.14 -43.67 -44.81
C PHE A 146 32.09 -43.37 -45.98
N TYR A 147 32.81 -42.25 -45.91
CA TYR A 147 33.78 -41.82 -46.93
C TYR A 147 35.27 -41.86 -46.49
N SER A 148 35.60 -42.45 -45.33
CA SER A 148 36.95 -42.38 -44.78
C SER A 148 38.00 -43.06 -45.68
N ASP A 149 37.74 -44.24 -46.24
CA ASP A 149 38.68 -45.06 -46.97
C ASP A 149 38.21 -45.32 -48.40
N LYS A 150 37.22 -44.58 -48.89
CA LYS A 150 36.69 -44.75 -50.23
C LYS A 150 37.45 -43.88 -51.25
N THR A 151 37.78 -44.47 -52.36
CA THR A 151 38.27 -43.73 -53.54
C THR A 151 37.13 -43.30 -54.47
N VAL A 152 35.97 -44.01 -54.38
CA VAL A 152 34.75 -43.73 -55.11
C VAL A 152 33.64 -43.32 -54.11
N PHE A 153 33.00 -42.20 -54.33
CA PHE A 153 31.96 -41.60 -53.49
C PHE A 153 30.58 -41.95 -54.08
N ASP A 154 29.87 -42.89 -53.50
CA ASP A 154 28.62 -43.45 -53.98
C ASP A 154 27.40 -43.12 -53.10
N GLY A 155 27.46 -42.11 -52.24
CA GLY A 155 26.37 -41.69 -51.37
C GLY A 155 25.17 -41.14 -52.15
N ASP A 156 23.98 -41.16 -51.52
CA ASP A 156 22.73 -40.71 -52.14
C ASP A 156 22.82 -39.24 -52.57
N GLU A 157 23.53 -38.41 -51.81
CA GLU A 157 23.78 -36.98 -52.12
C GLU A 157 24.62 -36.84 -53.40
N VAL A 158 25.62 -37.70 -53.58
CA VAL A 158 26.49 -37.66 -54.76
C VAL A 158 25.73 -38.16 -55.95
N LYS A 159 24.95 -39.25 -55.84
CA LYS A 159 24.09 -39.77 -56.91
C LYS A 159 23.05 -38.74 -57.37
N ALA A 160 22.44 -38.00 -56.40
CA ALA A 160 21.53 -36.90 -56.74
C ALA A 160 22.24 -35.80 -57.54
N ALA A 161 23.48 -35.46 -57.17
CA ALA A 161 24.28 -34.46 -57.89
C ALA A 161 24.70 -34.93 -59.28
N MET A 162 25.04 -36.21 -59.43
CA MET A 162 25.32 -36.82 -60.75
C MET A 162 24.08 -36.80 -61.65
N ALA A 163 22.88 -36.93 -61.08
CA ALA A 163 21.62 -36.78 -61.83
C ALA A 163 21.25 -35.31 -62.12
N GLY A 164 22.14 -34.34 -61.82
CA GLY A 164 21.96 -32.92 -62.09
C GLY A 164 21.20 -32.13 -61.01
N ASN A 165 20.83 -32.78 -59.90
CA ASN A 165 20.09 -32.18 -58.79
C ASN A 165 21.03 -31.87 -57.62
N TYR A 166 20.61 -30.95 -56.72
CA TYR A 166 21.28 -30.77 -55.44
C TYR A 166 21.04 -31.99 -54.55
N GLY A 167 22.12 -32.52 -53.96
CA GLY A 167 22.04 -33.61 -52.99
C GLY A 167 22.53 -33.15 -51.61
N ALA A 168 21.78 -33.52 -50.56
CA ALA A 168 22.19 -33.29 -49.19
C ALA A 168 22.00 -34.53 -48.32
N LYS A 169 22.95 -34.78 -47.44
CA LYS A 169 22.89 -35.86 -46.46
C LYS A 169 23.58 -35.45 -45.18
N THR A 170 22.98 -35.86 -44.06
CA THR A 170 23.57 -35.61 -42.72
C THR A 170 24.02 -36.96 -42.15
N ARG A 171 25.27 -37.03 -41.69
CA ARG A 171 25.86 -38.23 -41.07
C ARG A 171 26.40 -37.93 -39.68
N ILE A 172 26.43 -38.93 -38.81
CA ILE A 172 27.04 -38.80 -37.47
C ILE A 172 28.56 -38.67 -37.67
N SER A 173 29.16 -37.69 -36.97
CA SER A 173 30.62 -37.48 -37.02
C SER A 173 31.36 -38.67 -36.38
N SER A 174 32.50 -39.04 -36.94
CA SER A 174 33.40 -40.06 -36.37
C SER A 174 34.01 -39.62 -35.05
N GLY A 175 34.30 -40.57 -34.17
CA GLY A 175 35.03 -40.29 -32.92
C GLY A 175 34.19 -40.20 -31.66
N GLY A 176 32.97 -40.77 -31.63
CA GLY A 176 32.15 -40.80 -30.39
C GLY A 176 31.47 -39.50 -30.02
N GLN A 177 31.67 -38.44 -30.78
CA GLN A 177 31.08 -37.12 -30.54
C GLN A 177 29.62 -37.08 -31.03
N VAL A 178 28.75 -36.43 -30.27
CA VAL A 178 27.33 -36.23 -30.64
C VAL A 178 27.17 -35.14 -31.71
N SER A 179 28.16 -34.96 -32.58
CA SER A 179 28.12 -34.02 -33.69
C SER A 179 27.70 -34.72 -34.97
N VAL A 180 27.15 -33.96 -35.90
CA VAL A 180 26.82 -34.43 -37.24
C VAL A 180 27.63 -33.69 -38.29
N THR A 181 27.91 -34.36 -39.39
CA THR A 181 28.55 -33.74 -40.55
C THR A 181 27.51 -33.58 -41.64
N LEU A 182 27.36 -32.35 -42.12
CA LEU A 182 26.50 -32.01 -43.24
C LEU A 182 27.29 -32.20 -44.54
N TYR A 183 26.76 -32.96 -45.43
CA TYR A 183 27.26 -33.20 -46.79
C TYR A 183 26.33 -32.50 -47.78
N SER A 184 26.86 -31.69 -48.65
CA SER A 184 26.17 -30.96 -49.72
C SER A 184 26.88 -31.25 -51.04
N ALA A 185 26.21 -31.94 -51.94
CA ALA A 185 26.75 -32.28 -53.26
C ALA A 185 26.09 -31.42 -54.35
N ILE A 186 26.92 -30.74 -55.14
CA ILE A 186 26.50 -29.80 -56.16
C ILE A 186 27.08 -30.26 -57.50
N PRO A 187 26.26 -30.40 -58.57
CA PRO A 187 26.73 -30.82 -59.87
C PRO A 187 27.65 -29.76 -60.54
N ILE A 188 28.72 -30.21 -61.17
CA ILE A 188 29.52 -29.42 -62.11
C ILE A 188 29.00 -29.70 -63.52
N ARG A 189 28.55 -28.68 -64.21
CA ARG A 189 27.90 -28.80 -65.51
C ARG A 189 28.87 -28.49 -66.65
N GLY A 190 28.89 -29.35 -67.66
CA GLY A 190 29.47 -29.12 -68.98
C GLY A 190 28.43 -28.57 -69.97
N ASN A 191 28.52 -28.90 -71.26
CA ASN A 191 27.60 -28.40 -72.27
C ASN A 191 26.12 -28.73 -71.98
N ASP A 192 25.78 -29.97 -71.74
CA ASP A 192 24.40 -30.42 -71.37
C ASP A 192 24.40 -31.48 -70.27
N ASP A 193 25.60 -32.03 -69.94
CA ASP A 193 25.76 -33.12 -68.98
C ASP A 193 26.53 -32.72 -67.74
N VAL A 194 26.38 -33.51 -66.69
CA VAL A 194 27.15 -33.36 -65.42
C VAL A 194 28.53 -33.97 -65.66
N ILE A 195 29.58 -33.16 -65.56
CA ILE A 195 30.98 -33.57 -65.76
C ILE A 195 31.69 -33.91 -64.44
N GLY A 196 31.08 -33.65 -63.30
CA GLY A 196 31.61 -33.92 -61.98
C GLY A 196 30.72 -33.39 -60.86
N VAL A 197 31.16 -33.57 -59.63
CA VAL A 197 30.44 -33.15 -58.44
C VAL A 197 31.37 -32.42 -57.45
N VAL A 198 30.91 -31.30 -56.91
CA VAL A 198 31.51 -30.66 -55.75
C VAL A 198 30.82 -31.16 -54.49
N LEU A 199 31.53 -31.89 -53.66
CA LEU A 199 31.05 -32.33 -52.37
C LEU A 199 31.63 -31.48 -51.24
N VAL A 200 30.79 -30.70 -50.61
CA VAL A 200 31.13 -29.83 -49.47
C VAL A 200 30.68 -30.52 -48.20
N ASN A 201 31.57 -30.68 -47.23
CA ASN A 201 31.21 -31.22 -45.96
C ASN A 201 31.75 -30.36 -44.80
N ARG A 202 30.92 -30.23 -43.76
CA ARG A 202 31.24 -29.44 -42.56
C ARG A 202 30.68 -30.08 -41.31
N SER A 203 31.51 -30.19 -40.26
CA SER A 203 31.07 -30.72 -38.96
C SER A 203 30.35 -29.66 -38.16
N THR A 204 29.32 -30.07 -37.45
CA THR A 204 28.57 -29.20 -36.54
C THR A 204 29.23 -29.06 -35.17
N TYR A 205 30.38 -29.68 -34.94
CA TYR A 205 31.05 -29.74 -33.65
C TYR A 205 31.26 -28.36 -33.00
N ARG A 206 31.78 -27.38 -33.73
CA ARG A 206 31.96 -26.00 -33.20
C ARG A 206 30.65 -25.34 -32.80
N ILE A 207 29.57 -25.55 -33.56
CA ILE A 207 28.26 -25.00 -33.24
C ILE A 207 27.75 -25.63 -31.95
N LEU A 208 27.88 -26.96 -31.82
CA LEU A 208 27.46 -27.67 -30.61
C LEU A 208 28.27 -27.26 -29.38
N GLN A 209 29.57 -27.04 -29.52
CA GLN A 209 30.43 -26.56 -28.44
C GLN A 209 30.01 -25.17 -27.97
N ASN A 210 29.81 -24.22 -28.88
CA ASN A 210 29.34 -22.86 -28.52
C ASN A 210 27.95 -22.91 -27.87
N LEU A 211 27.05 -23.76 -28.33
CA LEU A 211 25.73 -23.96 -27.73
C LEU A 211 25.83 -24.56 -26.32
N TYR A 212 26.80 -25.45 -26.12
CA TYR A 212 27.05 -26.06 -24.82
C TYR A 212 27.51 -25.00 -23.79
N GLU A 213 28.50 -24.15 -24.14
CA GLU A 213 28.97 -23.08 -23.31
C GLU A 213 27.83 -22.10 -22.98
N LEU A 214 27.05 -21.71 -23.99
CA LEU A 214 25.88 -20.84 -23.79
C LEU A 214 24.84 -21.45 -22.84
N ARG A 215 24.59 -22.78 -22.97
CA ARG A 215 23.69 -23.48 -22.03
C ARG A 215 24.22 -23.51 -20.61
N LEU A 216 25.54 -23.65 -20.43
CA LEU A 216 26.18 -23.60 -19.11
C LEU A 216 26.01 -22.21 -18.46
N ASP A 217 26.26 -21.15 -19.21
CA ASP A 217 26.14 -19.79 -18.70
C ASP A 217 24.70 -19.43 -18.34
N LEU A 218 23.74 -19.82 -19.18
CA LEU A 218 22.33 -19.67 -18.87
C LEU A 218 21.93 -20.48 -17.62
N GLY A 219 22.50 -21.66 -17.42
CA GLY A 219 22.29 -22.47 -16.24
C GLY A 219 22.85 -21.80 -14.97
N ARG A 220 24.01 -21.17 -15.05
CA ARG A 220 24.59 -20.39 -13.94
C ARG A 220 23.71 -19.20 -13.58
N ILE A 221 23.25 -18.44 -14.58
CA ILE A 221 22.34 -17.29 -14.41
C ILE A 221 21.03 -17.77 -13.77
N MET A 222 20.46 -18.88 -14.20
CA MET A 222 19.25 -19.45 -13.63
C MET A 222 19.44 -19.83 -12.15
N LEU A 223 20.54 -20.47 -11.79
CA LEU A 223 20.83 -20.81 -10.39
C LEU A 223 20.93 -19.56 -9.53
N LEU A 224 21.67 -18.54 -10.01
CA LEU A 224 21.82 -17.27 -9.31
C LEU A 224 20.48 -16.56 -9.13
N SER A 225 19.64 -16.53 -10.18
CA SER A 225 18.32 -15.90 -10.12
C SER A 225 17.40 -16.56 -9.09
N VAL A 226 17.41 -17.89 -9.00
CA VAL A 226 16.63 -18.64 -7.99
C VAL A 226 17.11 -18.30 -6.57
N ILE A 227 18.42 -18.24 -6.33
CA ILE A 227 18.97 -17.85 -5.03
C ILE A 227 18.51 -16.44 -4.65
N VAL A 228 18.64 -15.47 -5.57
CA VAL A 228 18.22 -14.08 -5.34
C VAL A 228 16.73 -14.02 -5.03
N VAL A 229 15.89 -14.74 -5.77
CA VAL A 229 14.43 -14.80 -5.54
C VAL A 229 14.11 -15.32 -4.14
N ILE A 230 14.77 -16.39 -3.70
CA ILE A 230 14.57 -16.96 -2.37
C ILE A 230 14.96 -15.94 -1.28
N LEU A 231 16.11 -15.28 -1.44
CA LEU A 231 16.58 -14.25 -0.48
C LEU A 231 15.61 -13.07 -0.41
N VAL A 232 15.13 -12.58 -1.56
CA VAL A 232 14.14 -11.50 -1.61
C VAL A 232 12.81 -11.94 -1.00
N ALA A 233 12.35 -13.17 -1.26
CA ALA A 233 11.12 -13.69 -0.68
C ALA A 233 11.20 -13.79 0.86
N ILE A 234 12.33 -14.28 1.41
CA ILE A 234 12.57 -14.33 2.85
C ILE A 234 12.60 -12.91 3.43
N PHE A 235 13.33 -11.99 2.78
CA PHE A 235 13.39 -10.59 3.21
C PHE A 235 12.00 -9.94 3.28
N LEU A 236 11.18 -10.09 2.25
CA LEU A 236 9.81 -9.55 2.20
C LEU A 236 8.90 -10.21 3.25
N ALA A 237 9.03 -11.51 3.46
CA ALA A 237 8.28 -12.23 4.48
C ALA A 237 8.58 -11.68 5.89
N LEU A 238 9.85 -11.44 6.22
CA LEU A 238 10.26 -10.94 7.52
C LEU A 238 9.98 -9.45 7.71
N ARG A 239 10.16 -8.65 6.66
CA ARG A 239 10.03 -7.17 6.73
C ARG A 239 8.59 -6.70 6.62
N ILE A 240 7.76 -7.37 5.84
CA ILE A 240 6.40 -6.91 5.51
C ILE A 240 5.33 -7.89 6.01
N SER A 241 5.37 -9.15 5.57
CA SER A 241 4.26 -10.08 5.82
C SER A 241 4.11 -10.43 7.31
N HIS A 242 5.20 -10.70 8.00
CA HIS A 242 5.17 -11.07 9.42
C HIS A 242 4.68 -9.92 10.32
N PRO A 243 5.19 -8.66 10.22
CA PRO A 243 4.68 -7.54 10.99
C PRO A 243 3.21 -7.22 10.72
N LEU A 244 2.77 -7.24 9.45
CA LEU A 244 1.38 -7.01 9.10
C LEU A 244 0.44 -8.08 9.68
N ARG A 245 0.82 -9.35 9.64
CA ARG A 245 0.03 -10.44 10.27
C ARG A 245 -0.07 -10.25 11.77
N LYS A 246 1.03 -9.83 12.42
CA LYS A 246 1.05 -9.57 13.86
C LYS A 246 0.15 -8.39 14.21
N LEU A 247 0.21 -7.30 13.44
CA LEU A 247 -0.67 -6.14 13.61
C LEU A 247 -2.14 -6.53 13.44
N ALA A 248 -2.48 -7.25 12.37
CA ALA A 248 -3.83 -7.73 12.11
C ALA A 248 -4.37 -8.64 13.24
N LYS A 249 -3.52 -9.52 13.77
CA LYS A 249 -3.89 -10.37 14.92
C LYS A 249 -4.14 -9.52 16.17
N GLN A 250 -3.24 -8.59 16.49
CA GLN A 250 -3.41 -7.68 17.62
C GLN A 250 -4.67 -6.84 17.49
N THR A 251 -5.00 -6.32 16.30
CA THR A 251 -6.22 -5.57 16.04
C THR A 251 -7.47 -6.44 16.28
N SER A 252 -7.45 -7.71 15.87
CA SER A 252 -8.59 -8.63 16.11
C SER A 252 -8.75 -9.04 17.58
N GLU A 253 -7.66 -8.99 18.35
CA GLU A 253 -7.62 -9.39 19.76
C GLU A 253 -7.65 -8.19 20.72
N CYS A 254 -7.63 -6.94 20.23
CA CYS A 254 -7.57 -5.73 21.06
C CYS A 254 -8.83 -5.53 21.90
N ALA A 255 -9.99 -6.02 21.44
CA ALA A 255 -11.25 -6.01 22.18
C ALA A 255 -11.72 -7.45 22.42
N ASP A 256 -12.26 -7.71 23.59
CA ASP A 256 -12.93 -8.97 23.90
C ASP A 256 -14.37 -9.01 23.36
N LYS A 257 -15.06 -10.13 23.52
CA LYS A 257 -16.46 -10.28 23.08
C LYS A 257 -17.44 -9.33 23.79
N LYS A 258 -17.03 -8.73 24.89
CA LYS A 258 -17.81 -7.76 25.68
C LYS A 258 -17.46 -6.30 25.28
N GLY A 259 -16.55 -6.09 24.34
CA GLY A 259 -16.11 -4.76 23.92
C GLY A 259 -15.05 -4.13 24.82
N THR A 260 -14.53 -4.85 25.82
CA THR A 260 -13.49 -4.33 26.71
C THR A 260 -12.13 -4.32 25.98
N ILE A 261 -11.48 -3.17 25.95
CA ILE A 261 -10.17 -3.00 25.32
C ILE A 261 -9.10 -3.58 26.23
N ARG A 262 -8.35 -4.58 25.72
CA ARG A 262 -7.30 -5.29 26.45
C ARG A 262 -5.95 -4.60 26.40
N PHE A 263 -5.65 -3.95 25.30
CA PHE A 263 -4.39 -3.23 25.10
C PHE A 263 -4.57 -2.09 24.09
N THR A 264 -3.74 -1.05 24.25
CA THR A 264 -3.75 0.15 23.42
C THR A 264 -2.48 0.29 22.59
N GLU A 265 -1.42 -0.49 22.91
CA GLU A 265 -0.15 -0.43 22.21
C GLU A 265 0.00 -1.59 21.22
N PHE A 266 0.30 -1.26 19.98
CA PHE A 266 0.55 -2.22 18.92
C PHE A 266 2.05 -2.40 18.67
N THR A 267 2.44 -3.61 18.27
CA THR A 267 3.84 -3.88 17.91
C THR A 267 4.20 -3.15 16.62
N GLY A 268 5.37 -2.52 16.63
CA GLY A 268 5.89 -1.83 15.44
C GLY A 268 5.84 -0.30 15.51
N GLN A 269 5.34 0.31 16.57
CA GLN A 269 5.29 1.78 16.72
C GLN A 269 6.66 2.47 16.58
N LYS A 270 7.74 1.79 16.94
CA LYS A 270 9.12 2.30 16.83
C LYS A 270 9.69 2.25 15.40
N ARG A 271 8.95 1.69 14.45
CA ARG A 271 9.38 1.64 13.04
C ARG A 271 9.20 3.02 12.40
N ILE A 272 10.09 3.34 11.44
CA ILE A 272 10.11 4.62 10.72
C ILE A 272 9.43 4.49 9.34
N ASP A 273 8.93 3.29 9.01
CA ASP A 273 8.26 2.99 7.74
C ASP A 273 6.72 3.09 7.85
N GLU A 274 6.02 2.87 6.74
CA GLU A 274 4.56 2.95 6.62
C GLU A 274 3.85 1.98 7.57
N ILE A 275 4.48 0.86 7.91
CA ILE A 275 3.95 -0.10 8.89
C ILE A 275 4.00 0.50 10.30
N GLY A 276 5.05 1.29 10.59
CA GLY A 276 5.14 2.06 11.82
C GLY A 276 4.07 3.13 11.91
N ASP A 277 3.84 3.88 10.83
CA ASP A 277 2.78 4.89 10.76
C ASP A 277 1.40 4.26 11.00
N LEU A 278 1.12 3.15 10.33
CA LEU A 278 -0.11 2.40 10.52
C LEU A 278 -0.29 1.92 11.97
N SER A 279 0.78 1.42 12.59
CA SER A 279 0.75 0.97 14.00
C SER A 279 0.45 2.12 14.95
N ARG A 280 1.06 3.31 14.74
CA ARG A 280 0.80 4.53 15.54
C ARG A 280 -0.63 5.02 15.35
N ALA A 281 -1.13 5.04 14.12
CA ALA A 281 -2.51 5.42 13.82
C ALA A 281 -3.52 4.50 14.52
N PHE A 282 -3.32 3.18 14.47
CA PHE A 282 -4.17 2.23 15.21
C PHE A 282 -4.11 2.43 16.72
N SER A 283 -2.92 2.65 17.29
CA SER A 283 -2.77 2.92 18.73
C SER A 283 -3.54 4.17 19.14
N SER A 284 -3.41 5.26 18.38
CA SER A 284 -4.15 6.51 18.64
C SER A 284 -5.66 6.31 18.55
N LEU A 285 -6.14 5.57 17.54
CA LEU A 285 -7.56 5.27 17.38
C LEU A 285 -8.11 4.46 18.58
N ILE A 286 -7.40 3.41 18.97
CA ILE A 286 -7.82 2.57 20.11
C ILE A 286 -7.76 3.33 21.43
N GLU A 287 -6.77 4.20 21.61
CA GLU A 287 -6.68 5.04 22.80
C GLU A 287 -7.87 6.00 22.90
N ARG A 288 -8.24 6.68 21.80
CA ARG A 288 -9.42 7.54 21.72
C ARG A 288 -10.71 6.74 22.02
N LEU A 289 -10.83 5.55 21.44
CA LEU A 289 -11.97 4.67 21.68
C LEU A 289 -12.05 4.24 23.15
N ASN A 290 -10.92 3.88 23.75
CA ASN A 290 -10.85 3.49 25.17
C ASN A 290 -11.25 4.64 26.09
N LYS A 291 -10.76 5.88 25.81
CA LYS A 291 -11.19 7.08 26.54
C LYS A 291 -12.70 7.26 26.45
N ARG A 292 -13.29 7.09 25.26
CA ARG A 292 -14.73 7.23 25.05
C ARG A 292 -15.55 6.16 25.77
N ILE A 293 -15.09 4.91 25.78
CA ILE A 293 -15.76 3.82 26.51
C ILE A 293 -15.73 4.08 28.02
N LYS A 294 -14.57 4.43 28.58
CA LYS A 294 -14.43 4.75 30.01
C LYS A 294 -15.31 5.92 30.41
N PHE A 295 -15.32 6.97 29.58
CA PHE A 295 -16.19 8.11 29.76
C PHE A 295 -17.68 7.71 29.79
N SER A 296 -18.13 6.93 28.82
CA SER A 296 -19.52 6.46 28.75
C SER A 296 -19.91 5.62 29.96
N GLN A 297 -19.00 4.76 30.44
CA GLN A 297 -19.25 3.92 31.63
C GLN A 297 -19.36 4.78 32.91
N ALA A 298 -18.42 5.72 33.11
CA ALA A 298 -18.45 6.65 34.24
C ALA A 298 -19.75 7.48 34.21
N PHE A 299 -20.07 8.03 33.04
CA PHE A 299 -21.26 8.85 32.83
C PHE A 299 -22.55 8.11 33.14
N SER A 300 -22.67 6.83 32.71
CA SER A 300 -23.86 6.01 33.05
C SER A 300 -23.97 5.73 34.54
N SER A 301 -22.84 5.53 35.23
CA SER A 301 -22.82 5.34 36.68
C SER A 301 -23.27 6.61 37.41
N ASP A 302 -22.68 7.76 37.03
CA ASP A 302 -22.97 9.06 37.65
C ASP A 302 -24.45 9.42 37.47
N ILE A 303 -25.00 9.28 36.25
CA ILE A 303 -26.42 9.47 35.98
C ILE A 303 -27.28 8.60 36.90
N SER A 304 -26.94 7.32 37.03
CA SER A 304 -27.74 6.37 37.85
C SER A 304 -27.77 6.82 39.31
N HIS A 305 -26.66 7.33 39.82
CA HIS A 305 -26.61 7.83 41.20
C HIS A 305 -27.40 9.12 41.37
N GLU A 306 -27.28 10.08 40.47
CA GLU A 306 -27.93 11.37 40.55
C GLU A 306 -29.45 11.32 40.31
N PHE A 307 -29.94 10.34 39.55
CA PHE A 307 -31.39 10.09 39.42
C PHE A 307 -31.98 9.36 40.62
N LYS A 308 -31.21 8.46 41.24
CA LYS A 308 -31.69 7.70 42.40
C LYS A 308 -32.01 8.60 43.58
N ASN A 309 -31.24 9.66 43.82
CA ASN A 309 -31.41 10.56 44.93
C ASN A 309 -32.79 11.27 44.92
N PRO A 310 -33.15 12.07 43.88
CA PRO A 310 -34.43 12.77 43.83
C PRO A 310 -35.61 11.80 43.73
N LEU A 311 -35.47 10.65 43.05
CA LEU A 311 -36.52 9.65 43.03
C LEU A 311 -36.79 9.05 44.40
N THR A 312 -35.75 8.87 45.22
CA THR A 312 -35.91 8.41 46.62
C THR A 312 -36.56 9.50 47.47
N ALA A 313 -36.15 10.78 47.29
CA ALA A 313 -36.78 11.90 47.98
C ALA A 313 -38.26 12.04 47.63
N ILE A 314 -38.63 12.02 46.35
CA ILE A 314 -40.04 12.09 45.89
C ILE A 314 -40.84 10.94 46.48
N ARG A 315 -40.31 9.73 46.51
CA ARG A 315 -40.97 8.58 47.11
C ARG A 315 -41.22 8.78 48.60
N THR A 316 -40.18 9.22 49.35
CA THR A 316 -40.31 9.44 50.79
C THR A 316 -41.29 10.55 51.09
N LEU A 317 -41.24 11.67 50.33
CA LEU A 317 -42.20 12.79 50.48
C LEU A 317 -43.63 12.34 50.16
N GLY A 318 -43.79 11.49 49.13
CA GLY A 318 -45.08 10.87 48.78
C GLY A 318 -45.62 9.98 49.89
N GLU A 319 -44.77 9.10 50.47
CA GLU A 319 -45.14 8.26 51.63
C GLU A 319 -45.53 9.09 52.83
N LEU A 320 -44.89 10.24 53.07
CA LEU A 320 -45.26 11.17 54.13
C LEU A 320 -46.61 11.85 53.88
N LEU A 321 -46.94 12.20 52.62
CA LEU A 321 -48.24 12.81 52.26
C LEU A 321 -49.45 11.88 52.48
N GLU A 322 -49.24 10.56 52.56
CA GLU A 322 -50.29 9.58 52.88
C GLU A 322 -50.70 9.67 54.35
N ASN A 323 -49.94 10.36 55.21
CA ASN A 323 -50.33 10.49 56.62
C ASN A 323 -51.52 11.45 56.75
N ASN A 324 -52.57 10.94 57.37
CA ASN A 324 -53.86 11.65 57.58
C ASN A 324 -53.83 12.71 58.69
N GLU A 325 -52.75 12.78 59.49
CA GLU A 325 -52.59 13.74 60.60
C GLU A 325 -51.94 15.06 60.19
N LEU A 326 -51.54 15.21 58.89
CA LEU A 326 -50.89 16.41 58.39
C LEU A 326 -51.85 17.60 58.34
N THR A 327 -51.31 18.78 58.75
CA THR A 327 -51.97 20.06 58.54
C THR A 327 -51.96 20.47 57.05
N ASN A 328 -52.83 21.38 56.65
CA ASN A 328 -52.87 21.89 55.29
C ASN A 328 -51.56 22.60 54.88
N GLU A 329 -50.89 23.23 55.82
CA GLU A 329 -49.60 23.89 55.60
C GLU A 329 -48.49 22.88 55.33
N GLU A 330 -48.34 21.85 56.17
CA GLU A 330 -47.38 20.77 55.99
C GLU A 330 -47.62 19.99 54.68
N ARG A 331 -48.88 19.77 54.30
CA ARG A 331 -49.24 19.13 53.05
C ARG A 331 -48.81 19.97 51.84
N THR A 332 -48.93 21.30 51.93
CA THR A 332 -48.49 22.23 50.87
C THR A 332 -46.97 22.25 50.75
N GLU A 333 -46.27 22.28 51.89
CA GLU A 333 -44.79 22.22 51.89
C GLU A 333 -44.24 20.96 51.28
N LEU A 334 -44.81 19.77 51.66
CA LEU A 334 -44.42 18.47 51.09
C LEU A 334 -44.71 18.40 49.57
N SER A 335 -45.86 18.93 49.15
CA SER A 335 -46.23 19.00 47.74
C SER A 335 -45.27 19.88 46.95
N GLN A 336 -44.87 21.03 47.51
CA GLN A 336 -43.89 21.94 46.88
C GLN A 336 -42.53 21.26 46.80
N ALA A 337 -42.07 20.57 47.84
CA ALA A 337 -40.84 19.81 47.83
C ALA A 337 -40.81 18.74 46.74
N ILE A 338 -41.95 18.03 46.49
CA ILE A 338 -42.04 17.08 45.36
C ILE A 338 -41.92 17.81 44.02
N ILE A 339 -42.54 18.96 43.84
CA ILE A 339 -42.46 19.76 42.61
C ILE A 339 -41.03 20.21 42.37
N ASP A 340 -40.34 20.62 43.41
CA ASP A 340 -38.94 21.06 43.36
C ASP A 340 -38.01 19.90 42.90
N GLU A 341 -38.20 18.69 43.45
CA GLU A 341 -37.44 17.49 43.04
C GLU A 341 -37.74 17.06 41.58
N VAL A 342 -39.02 17.18 41.16
CA VAL A 342 -39.39 16.91 39.76
C VAL A 342 -38.74 17.91 38.81
N THR A 343 -38.68 19.20 39.20
CA THR A 343 -38.01 20.25 38.43
C THR A 343 -36.52 19.96 38.31
N HIS A 344 -35.91 19.58 39.44
CA HIS A 344 -34.50 19.14 39.43
C HIS A 344 -34.23 17.98 38.49
N LEU A 345 -35.08 16.94 38.45
CA LEU A 345 -35.00 15.83 37.49
C LEU A 345 -35.11 16.31 36.04
N GLN A 346 -35.99 17.27 35.75
CA GLN A 346 -36.11 17.83 34.40
C GLN A 346 -34.83 18.59 33.98
N GLU A 347 -34.21 19.33 34.87
CA GLU A 347 -32.94 20.01 34.62
C GLU A 347 -31.78 19.02 34.37
N LEU A 348 -31.71 17.92 35.16
CA LEU A 348 -30.76 16.84 34.97
C LEU A 348 -30.94 16.18 33.58
N LEU A 349 -32.18 15.87 33.19
CA LEU A 349 -32.49 15.29 31.91
C LEU A 349 -32.07 16.20 30.74
N ASN A 350 -32.32 17.50 30.83
CA ASN A 350 -31.93 18.49 29.84
C ASN A 350 -30.40 18.61 29.75
N GLY A 351 -29.72 18.62 30.89
CA GLY A 351 -28.24 18.62 30.93
C GLY A 351 -27.63 17.39 30.24
N ILE A 352 -28.16 16.19 30.54
CA ILE A 352 -27.75 14.93 29.92
C ILE A 352 -28.00 14.93 28.41
N ARG A 353 -29.18 15.44 27.98
CA ARG A 353 -29.50 15.57 26.56
C ARG A 353 -28.54 16.50 25.84
N ASN A 354 -28.17 17.63 26.45
CA ASN A 354 -27.22 18.57 25.88
C ASN A 354 -25.82 17.93 25.73
N ILE A 355 -25.29 17.29 26.77
CA ILE A 355 -24.02 16.55 26.71
C ILE A 355 -24.05 15.51 25.60
N SER A 356 -25.11 14.70 25.53
CA SER A 356 -25.24 13.64 24.52
C SER A 356 -25.25 14.20 23.09
N LYS A 357 -25.90 15.33 22.84
CA LYS A 357 -25.92 16.00 21.53
C LYS A 357 -24.55 16.58 21.15
N ILE A 358 -23.87 17.21 22.11
CA ILE A 358 -22.53 17.77 21.90
C ILE A 358 -21.55 16.65 21.53
N GLU A 359 -21.55 15.54 22.28
CA GLU A 359 -20.70 14.39 22.01
C GLU A 359 -21.00 13.66 20.70
N ALA A 360 -22.28 13.67 20.28
CA ALA A 360 -22.68 13.08 19.00
C ALA A 360 -22.29 13.95 17.79
N GLY A 361 -21.77 15.17 18.01
CA GLY A 361 -21.44 16.11 16.92
C GLY A 361 -22.68 16.56 16.13
N VAL A 362 -23.85 16.63 16.78
CA VAL A 362 -25.11 16.97 16.09
C VAL A 362 -25.14 18.44 15.65
N TYR A 363 -24.25 19.26 16.17
CA TYR A 363 -24.15 20.69 15.85
C TYR A 363 -23.13 20.92 14.74
N GLU A 364 -23.39 20.38 13.53
CA GLU A 364 -22.56 20.62 12.35
C GLU A 364 -23.05 21.86 11.61
N GLY A 365 -22.13 22.79 11.34
CA GLY A 365 -22.35 24.01 10.55
C GLY A 365 -22.63 25.25 11.39
N GLY A 366 -21.84 26.31 11.19
CA GLY A 366 -22.06 27.62 11.78
C GLY A 366 -23.07 28.43 10.97
N GLU A 367 -24.06 29.00 11.63
CA GLU A 367 -24.85 30.10 11.07
C GLU A 367 -24.14 31.42 11.36
N SER A 368 -24.29 32.40 10.47
CA SER A 368 -23.79 33.75 10.73
C SER A 368 -24.62 34.42 11.80
N ILE A 369 -24.02 34.64 12.96
CA ILE A 369 -24.68 35.23 14.13
C ILE A 369 -24.11 36.62 14.40
N GLU A 370 -24.98 37.61 14.60
CA GLU A 370 -24.54 38.88 15.17
C GLU A 370 -24.42 38.71 16.69
N LEU A 371 -23.18 38.63 17.17
CA LEU A 371 -22.84 38.21 18.55
C LEU A 371 -23.37 39.13 19.61
N ILE A 372 -23.39 40.45 19.38
CA ILE A 372 -23.80 41.45 20.39
C ILE A 372 -25.30 41.38 20.62
N SER A 373 -26.12 41.45 19.58
CA SER A 373 -27.57 41.38 19.70
C SER A 373 -28.03 39.99 20.22
N PHE A 374 -27.37 38.92 19.77
CA PHE A 374 -27.60 37.59 20.27
C PHE A 374 -27.35 37.50 21.77
N THR A 375 -26.18 37.94 22.24
CA THR A 375 -25.83 37.93 23.69
C THR A 375 -26.75 38.84 24.51
N GLN A 376 -27.11 40.01 23.98
CA GLN A 376 -28.04 40.92 24.65
C GLN A 376 -29.42 40.26 24.87
N ASN A 377 -29.94 39.56 23.86
CA ASN A 377 -31.20 38.83 23.98
C ASN A 377 -31.14 37.75 25.07
N LEU A 378 -30.02 37.05 25.18
CA LEU A 378 -29.81 36.05 26.23
C LEU A 378 -29.76 36.69 27.62
N ILE A 379 -29.04 37.79 27.78
CA ILE A 379 -28.95 38.53 29.03
C ILE A 379 -30.33 39.05 29.46
N ASP A 380 -31.13 39.56 28.54
CA ASP A 380 -32.48 40.06 28.83
C ASP A 380 -33.45 38.91 29.24
N ARG A 381 -33.22 37.68 28.78
CA ARG A 381 -33.90 36.48 29.29
C ARG A 381 -33.44 36.18 30.73
N CYS A 382 -32.12 36.20 30.99
CA CYS A 382 -31.56 35.95 32.33
C CYS A 382 -32.06 36.98 33.36
N LYS A 383 -32.14 38.26 33.01
CA LYS A 383 -32.66 39.35 33.89
C LYS A 383 -34.08 39.07 34.37
N LYS A 384 -34.93 38.42 33.58
CA LYS A 384 -36.27 38.03 33.99
C LYS A 384 -36.27 36.94 35.05
N ASN A 385 -35.32 36.03 35.00
CA ASN A 385 -35.18 34.94 35.96
C ASN A 385 -34.48 35.38 37.25
N TYR A 386 -33.59 36.36 37.20
CA TYR A 386 -32.80 36.85 38.30
C TYR A 386 -33.09 38.34 38.59
N ALA A 387 -34.32 38.64 39.04
CA ALA A 387 -34.81 39.99 39.22
C ALA A 387 -34.04 40.84 40.26
N GLY A 388 -33.11 40.27 41.04
CA GLY A 388 -32.24 40.94 42.01
C GLY A 388 -30.79 41.10 41.58
N THR A 389 -30.42 40.63 40.40
CA THR A 389 -29.03 40.63 39.91
C THR A 389 -28.84 41.69 38.81
N ASP A 390 -27.82 42.57 38.97
CA ASP A 390 -27.45 43.56 37.96
C ASP A 390 -26.53 42.92 36.92
N ILE A 391 -27.09 42.57 35.72
CA ILE A 391 -26.34 41.94 34.64
C ILE A 391 -26.07 42.98 33.56
N LYS A 392 -24.79 43.20 33.20
CA LYS A 392 -24.34 44.17 32.19
C LYS A 392 -23.59 43.49 31.05
N LEU A 393 -23.84 43.97 29.82
CA LEU A 393 -23.05 43.59 28.65
C LEU A 393 -22.00 44.69 28.38
N VAL A 394 -20.76 44.27 28.23
CA VAL A 394 -19.63 45.16 27.87
C VAL A 394 -18.99 44.61 26.61
N VAL A 395 -18.78 45.44 25.62
CA VAL A 395 -18.06 45.09 24.40
C VAL A 395 -16.72 45.79 24.40
N GLN A 396 -15.65 45.04 24.29
CA GLN A 396 -14.29 45.56 24.21
C GLN A 396 -13.76 45.43 22.77
N ASN A 397 -13.38 46.55 22.19
CA ASN A 397 -12.77 46.56 20.87
C ASN A 397 -11.26 46.28 20.98
N SER A 398 -10.77 45.21 20.37
CA SER A 398 -9.37 44.79 20.41
C SER A 398 -8.38 45.86 19.94
N PHE A 399 -8.79 46.81 19.11
CA PHE A 399 -7.93 47.87 18.57
C PHE A 399 -7.83 49.13 19.45
N LYS A 400 -8.82 49.45 20.31
CA LYS A 400 -8.86 50.71 21.06
C LYS A 400 -8.77 50.57 22.57
N LYS A 401 -8.84 49.38 23.14
CA LYS A 401 -8.97 49.17 24.62
C LYS A 401 -10.07 50.02 25.30
N GLU A 402 -11.04 50.50 24.53
CA GLU A 402 -12.18 51.23 25.06
C GLU A 402 -13.30 50.25 25.37
N GLU A 403 -13.69 50.17 26.63
CA GLU A 403 -14.84 49.41 27.09
C GLU A 403 -16.11 50.22 26.86
N THR A 404 -17.04 49.69 26.08
CA THR A 404 -18.33 50.35 25.88
C THR A 404 -19.42 49.49 26.50
N VAL A 405 -20.12 50.05 27.50
CA VAL A 405 -21.32 49.42 28.07
C VAL A 405 -22.44 49.53 27.05
N VAL A 406 -22.99 48.42 26.67
CA VAL A 406 -24.13 48.35 25.72
C VAL A 406 -25.41 48.59 26.53
N ASP A 407 -25.99 49.75 26.35
CA ASP A 407 -27.34 50.06 26.86
C ASP A 407 -28.35 49.92 25.72
N SER A 408 -29.52 49.42 26.00
CA SER A 408 -30.59 49.02 25.02
C SER A 408 -30.99 50.13 24.03
N ASN A 409 -30.42 51.33 24.13
CA ASN A 409 -30.78 52.53 23.34
C ASN A 409 -29.63 53.22 22.60
N LYS A 410 -28.40 52.68 22.53
CA LYS A 410 -27.28 53.30 21.80
C LYS A 410 -26.56 52.32 20.90
N SER A 411 -26.90 52.29 19.63
CA SER A 411 -26.31 51.54 18.55
C SER A 411 -25.11 52.28 17.91
N ASN A 412 -23.92 52.18 18.53
CA ASN A 412 -22.67 52.65 17.91
C ASN A 412 -21.52 51.65 18.12
N VAL A 413 -21.83 50.34 18.24
CA VAL A 413 -20.83 49.30 18.35
C VAL A 413 -20.80 48.56 16.98
N SER A 414 -19.61 48.34 16.44
CA SER A 414 -19.43 47.61 15.19
C SER A 414 -20.04 46.21 15.32
N GLU A 415 -20.82 45.78 14.34
CA GLU A 415 -21.39 44.44 14.29
C GLU A 415 -20.26 43.39 14.34
N ILE A 416 -20.37 42.39 15.24
CA ILE A 416 -19.48 41.26 15.34
C ILE A 416 -20.22 40.05 14.80
N ILE A 417 -19.87 39.65 13.58
CA ILE A 417 -20.46 38.48 12.93
C ILE A 417 -19.54 37.28 13.14
N VAL A 418 -20.07 36.19 13.71
CA VAL A 418 -19.37 34.94 13.98
C VAL A 418 -20.06 33.79 13.25
N ASN A 419 -19.27 32.80 12.87
CA ASN A 419 -19.79 31.63 12.16
C ASN A 419 -19.68 30.39 13.05
N LEU A 420 -20.52 30.29 14.04
CA LEU A 420 -20.56 29.23 15.05
C LEU A 420 -21.99 28.68 15.22
N PRO A 421 -22.15 27.43 15.69
CA PRO A 421 -23.47 26.92 16.00
C PRO A 421 -24.13 27.72 17.12
N GLN A 422 -25.26 28.36 16.82
CA GLN A 422 -25.98 29.26 17.74
C GLN A 422 -26.33 28.58 19.05
N GLU A 423 -26.77 27.34 19.02
CA GLU A 423 -27.16 26.59 20.21
C GLU A 423 -25.97 26.34 21.16
N LEU A 424 -24.76 26.13 20.61
CA LEU A 424 -23.56 25.95 21.44
C LEU A 424 -23.15 27.22 22.14
N LEU A 425 -23.22 28.36 21.47
CA LEU A 425 -22.98 29.68 22.10
C LEU A 425 -24.04 29.98 23.16
N GLU A 426 -25.33 29.72 22.90
CA GLU A 426 -26.40 29.89 23.87
C GLU A 426 -26.12 29.05 25.13
N ILE A 427 -25.76 27.78 24.96
CA ILE A 427 -25.43 26.86 26.05
C ILE A 427 -24.28 27.42 26.92
N VAL A 428 -23.20 27.89 26.29
CA VAL A 428 -22.04 28.46 27.03
C VAL A 428 -22.44 29.69 27.80
N ILE A 429 -23.03 30.70 27.12
CA ILE A 429 -23.37 31.98 27.72
C ILE A 429 -24.38 31.81 28.86
N MET A 430 -25.43 31.02 28.63
CA MET A 430 -26.46 30.78 29.63
C MET A 430 -25.88 30.11 30.89
N ASN A 431 -25.11 29.01 30.73
CA ASN A 431 -24.53 28.31 31.89
C ASN A 431 -23.53 29.18 32.67
N LEU A 432 -22.74 30.03 31.99
CA LEU A 432 -21.81 30.92 32.67
C LEU A 432 -22.54 32.06 33.40
N VAL A 433 -23.57 32.64 32.76
CA VAL A 433 -24.39 33.72 33.39
C VAL A 433 -25.22 33.17 34.55
N ASP A 434 -25.87 32.00 34.40
CA ASP A 434 -26.63 31.38 35.49
C ASP A 434 -25.73 31.03 36.68
N ASN A 435 -24.51 30.55 36.42
CA ASN A 435 -23.53 30.32 37.48
C ASN A 435 -23.16 31.62 38.20
N ALA A 436 -22.79 32.68 37.45
CA ALA A 436 -22.41 33.96 37.96
C ALA A 436 -23.56 34.61 38.78
N ALA A 437 -24.80 34.60 38.27
CA ALA A 437 -25.98 35.16 38.93
C ALA A 437 -26.36 34.40 40.20
N SER A 438 -26.02 33.14 40.29
CA SER A 438 -26.28 32.30 41.46
C SER A 438 -25.34 32.60 42.64
N PHE A 439 -24.12 33.06 42.37
CA PHE A 439 -23.11 33.35 43.40
C PHE A 439 -22.92 34.85 43.66
N GLY A 440 -23.35 35.73 42.72
CA GLY A 440 -23.17 37.16 42.79
C GLY A 440 -24.44 37.96 42.53
N SER A 441 -24.49 39.16 43.05
CA SER A 441 -25.56 40.15 42.79
C SER A 441 -25.22 41.10 41.63
N LYS A 442 -23.98 41.06 41.16
CA LYS A 442 -23.52 41.83 40.00
C LYS A 442 -22.78 40.87 39.04
N VAL A 443 -23.18 40.88 37.80
CA VAL A 443 -22.60 40.04 36.71
C VAL A 443 -22.26 40.93 35.55
N GLN A 444 -21.06 40.75 34.99
CA GLN A 444 -20.64 41.43 33.78
C GLN A 444 -20.27 40.42 32.72
N VAL A 445 -20.90 40.51 31.56
CA VAL A 445 -20.56 39.73 30.38
C VAL A 445 -19.71 40.58 29.45
N LEU A 446 -18.48 40.19 29.21
CA LEU A 446 -17.53 40.87 28.33
C LEU A 446 -17.43 40.10 27.01
N LEU A 447 -17.67 40.80 25.90
CA LEU A 447 -17.42 40.28 24.57
C LEU A 447 -16.20 40.95 23.94
N GLN A 448 -15.28 40.16 23.42
CA GLN A 448 -14.14 40.63 22.64
C GLN A 448 -14.02 39.75 21.37
N ALA A 449 -13.72 40.41 20.25
CA ALA A 449 -13.48 39.72 19.00
C ALA A 449 -12.23 40.28 18.31
N ASP A 450 -11.41 39.35 17.78
CA ASP A 450 -10.28 39.70 16.93
C ASP A 450 -10.73 39.69 15.47
N ILE A 451 -10.77 40.87 14.85
CA ILE A 451 -11.23 41.06 13.47
C ILE A 451 -10.01 41.30 12.58
N ILE A 452 -9.76 40.43 11.60
CA ILE A 452 -8.69 40.58 10.60
C ILE A 452 -9.32 40.58 9.22
N LYS A 453 -9.06 41.62 8.41
CA LYS A 453 -9.60 41.78 7.05
C LYS A 453 -11.14 41.61 6.97
N ASP A 454 -11.85 42.27 7.85
CA ASP A 454 -13.31 42.24 7.97
C ASP A 454 -13.91 40.85 8.27
N LYS A 455 -13.10 39.90 8.76
CA LYS A 455 -13.56 38.60 9.27
C LYS A 455 -13.17 38.42 10.71
N THR A 456 -14.10 37.96 11.53
CA THR A 456 -13.84 37.56 12.91
C THR A 456 -13.02 36.27 12.86
N GLN A 457 -11.86 36.23 13.54
CA GLN A 457 -11.03 35.03 13.64
C GLN A 457 -11.17 34.35 14.97
N ASN A 458 -11.22 35.13 16.05
CA ASN A 458 -11.36 34.62 17.42
C ASN A 458 -12.41 35.42 18.16
N ILE A 459 -13.17 34.73 18.98
CA ILE A 459 -14.04 35.37 19.98
C ILE A 459 -13.60 35.00 21.38
N LEU A 460 -13.78 35.95 22.27
CA LEU A 460 -13.66 35.78 23.70
C LEU A 460 -14.94 36.25 24.37
N VAL A 461 -15.54 35.34 25.13
CA VAL A 461 -16.69 35.64 26.00
C VAL A 461 -16.22 35.44 27.43
N ALA A 462 -16.18 36.52 28.20
CA ALA A 462 -15.87 36.44 29.63
C ALA A 462 -17.08 36.80 30.47
N VAL A 463 -17.32 36.03 31.53
CA VAL A 463 -18.38 36.28 32.49
C VAL A 463 -17.74 36.47 33.86
N GLU A 464 -17.97 37.64 34.47
CA GLU A 464 -17.42 38.04 35.76
C GLU A 464 -18.55 38.24 36.79
N ASP A 465 -18.29 37.85 38.03
CA ASP A 465 -19.21 38.04 39.16
C ASP A 465 -18.54 38.73 40.35
N ASN A 466 -19.38 39.14 41.31
CA ASN A 466 -18.93 39.69 42.60
C ASN A 466 -19.09 38.67 43.75
N GLY A 467 -19.12 37.39 43.46
CA GLY A 467 -19.23 36.30 44.42
C GLY A 467 -17.92 36.02 45.18
N PRO A 468 -17.83 34.90 45.89
CA PRO A 468 -16.67 34.57 46.73
C PRO A 468 -15.39 34.22 45.93
N GLY A 469 -15.51 34.02 44.59
CA GLY A 469 -14.43 33.54 43.76
C GLY A 469 -14.20 32.03 43.89
N ILE A 470 -13.15 31.52 43.23
CA ILE A 470 -12.83 30.09 43.16
C ILE A 470 -11.38 29.90 43.58
N SER A 471 -11.12 29.00 44.53
CA SER A 471 -9.78 28.67 44.98
C SER A 471 -9.00 27.88 43.91
N MET A 472 -7.66 27.92 43.93
CA MET A 472 -6.82 27.17 42.98
C MET A 472 -7.08 25.66 43.03
N GLU A 473 -7.38 25.12 44.20
CA GLU A 473 -7.64 23.66 44.37
C GLU A 473 -8.97 23.24 43.75
N GLN A 474 -9.89 24.18 43.58
CA GLN A 474 -11.24 23.96 43.05
C GLN A 474 -11.31 24.11 41.54
N GLN A 475 -10.39 24.89 40.94
CA GLN A 475 -10.44 25.25 39.51
C GLN A 475 -10.45 24.06 38.55
N GLU A 476 -9.83 22.93 38.91
CA GLU A 476 -9.89 21.69 38.11
C GLU A 476 -11.18 20.91 38.34
N LYS A 477 -11.68 20.89 39.57
CA LYS A 477 -12.83 20.08 39.98
C LYS A 477 -14.18 20.65 39.54
N ILE A 478 -14.31 21.98 39.42
CA ILE A 478 -15.61 22.61 39.08
C ILE A 478 -16.10 22.26 37.67
N PHE A 479 -15.24 21.71 36.81
CA PHE A 479 -15.61 21.18 35.49
C PHE A 479 -15.98 19.70 35.54
N GLU A 480 -15.81 19.03 36.72
CA GLU A 480 -16.29 17.66 36.88
C GLU A 480 -17.82 17.67 36.94
N ARG A 481 -18.43 16.62 36.45
CA ARG A 481 -19.88 16.48 36.39
C ARG A 481 -20.44 16.34 37.79
N PHE A 482 -21.62 16.91 38.00
CA PHE A 482 -22.34 16.87 39.28
C PHE A 482 -21.55 17.47 40.46
N TYR A 483 -20.45 18.14 40.20
CA TYR A 483 -19.69 18.84 41.23
C TYR A 483 -20.42 20.11 41.64
N SER A 484 -20.68 20.28 42.96
CA SER A 484 -21.27 21.47 43.55
C SER A 484 -20.77 21.66 44.98
N GLU A 485 -20.31 22.88 45.32
CA GLU A 485 -19.88 23.26 46.68
C GLU A 485 -20.96 23.93 47.52
N ARG A 486 -22.19 23.94 47.04
CA ARG A 486 -23.29 24.58 47.76
C ARG A 486 -23.68 23.77 48.99
N LYS A 487 -24.05 24.49 50.07
CA LYS A 487 -24.60 23.84 51.28
C LYS A 487 -25.86 23.05 50.92
N GLU A 488 -26.12 21.99 51.65
CA GLU A 488 -27.24 21.03 51.37
C GLU A 488 -28.60 21.72 51.16
N ASN A 489 -28.90 22.79 51.90
CA ASN A 489 -30.15 23.55 51.77
C ASN A 489 -30.26 24.42 50.49
N GLN A 490 -29.19 24.51 49.68
CA GLN A 490 -29.15 25.27 48.40
C GLN A 490 -28.85 24.36 47.19
N LYS A 491 -28.69 23.05 47.40
CA LYS A 491 -28.39 22.09 46.33
C LYS A 491 -29.59 21.76 45.45
N SER A 492 -30.83 22.01 45.97
CA SER A 492 -32.06 21.60 45.26
C SER A 492 -32.29 22.31 43.92
N ASN A 493 -31.61 23.40 43.63
CA ASN A 493 -31.85 24.19 42.40
C ASN A 493 -30.74 24.14 41.36
N HIS A 494 -29.72 23.30 41.50
CA HIS A 494 -28.62 23.23 40.50
C HIS A 494 -28.03 21.83 40.37
N THR A 495 -27.95 21.36 39.18
CA THR A 495 -27.57 19.97 38.84
C THR A 495 -26.08 19.66 38.89
N GLY A 496 -25.21 20.68 39.01
CA GLY A 496 -23.75 20.52 38.89
C GLY A 496 -23.27 20.14 37.47
N LEU A 497 -24.14 20.21 36.47
CA LEU A 497 -23.80 19.91 35.09
C LEU A 497 -23.40 21.13 34.26
N GLY A 498 -23.77 22.35 34.66
CA GLY A 498 -23.59 23.56 33.84
C GLY A 498 -22.16 23.79 33.37
N LEU A 499 -21.16 23.79 34.27
CA LEU A 499 -19.76 23.98 33.91
C LEU A 499 -19.16 22.81 33.16
N SER A 500 -19.59 21.58 33.44
CA SER A 500 -19.16 20.40 32.65
C SER A 500 -19.72 20.44 31.22
N ILE A 501 -20.90 20.99 31.00
CA ILE A 501 -21.49 21.25 29.68
C ILE A 501 -20.66 22.31 28.95
N VAL A 502 -20.31 23.44 29.64
CA VAL A 502 -19.43 24.48 29.06
C VAL A 502 -18.10 23.86 28.61
N LYS A 503 -17.50 22.99 29.42
CA LYS A 503 -16.25 22.30 29.07
C LYS A 503 -16.44 21.38 27.85
N ALA A 504 -17.53 20.63 27.77
CA ALA A 504 -17.83 19.79 26.64
C ALA A 504 -18.02 20.58 25.33
N VAL A 505 -18.70 21.74 25.39
CA VAL A 505 -18.82 22.66 24.24
C VAL A 505 -17.46 23.22 23.84
N THR A 506 -16.68 23.65 24.81
CA THR A 506 -15.33 24.21 24.58
C THR A 506 -14.45 23.18 23.86
N ASP A 507 -14.45 21.91 24.33
CA ASP A 507 -13.68 20.82 23.71
C ASP A 507 -14.22 20.47 22.30
N SER A 508 -15.53 20.59 22.07
CA SER A 508 -16.17 20.35 20.77
C SER A 508 -15.82 21.44 19.73
N LEU A 509 -15.61 22.68 20.18
CA LEU A 509 -15.24 23.81 19.34
C LEU A 509 -13.71 24.00 19.26
N GLU A 510 -12.92 23.06 19.78
CA GLU A 510 -11.45 23.16 19.87
C GLU A 510 -10.99 24.45 20.57
N GLY A 511 -11.83 25.00 21.44
CA GLY A 511 -11.60 26.25 22.18
C GLY A 511 -10.89 26.05 23.52
N GLU A 512 -10.78 27.12 24.28
CA GLU A 512 -10.19 27.15 25.62
C GLU A 512 -11.13 27.80 26.62
N ILE A 513 -11.22 27.26 27.85
CA ILE A 513 -11.90 27.86 28.98
C ILE A 513 -10.90 28.08 30.11
N LYS A 514 -10.84 29.33 30.61
CA LYS A 514 -9.97 29.74 31.72
C LYS A 514 -10.76 30.34 32.86
N ILE A 515 -10.20 30.27 34.06
CA ILE A 515 -10.76 30.87 35.25
C ILE A 515 -9.71 31.80 35.84
N GLU A 516 -10.14 33.03 36.13
CA GLU A 516 -9.32 34.03 36.76
C GLU A 516 -10.11 34.69 37.92
N LYS A 517 -9.45 35.44 38.74
CA LYS A 517 -10.13 36.31 39.70
C LYS A 517 -10.54 37.61 38.99
N SER A 518 -11.82 37.99 39.12
CA SER A 518 -12.30 39.25 38.58
C SER A 518 -11.61 40.44 39.26
N GLN A 519 -10.95 41.28 38.45
CA GLN A 519 -10.33 42.50 38.92
C GLN A 519 -11.35 43.63 39.08
N SER A 520 -12.43 43.59 38.34
CA SER A 520 -13.47 44.63 38.31
C SER A 520 -14.52 44.41 39.40
N LEU A 521 -14.95 43.17 39.64
CA LEU A 521 -16.04 42.82 40.54
C LEU A 521 -15.57 42.06 41.80
N GLY A 522 -14.36 41.48 41.78
CA GLY A 522 -13.73 40.82 42.93
C GLY A 522 -14.01 39.31 43.06
N GLY A 523 -15.00 38.76 42.37
CA GLY A 523 -15.38 37.37 42.39
C GLY A 523 -14.65 36.52 41.35
N ALA A 524 -15.34 35.57 40.69
CA ALA A 524 -14.79 34.73 39.62
C ALA A 524 -14.92 35.40 38.24
N LYS A 525 -14.02 35.04 37.33
CA LYS A 525 -14.05 35.39 35.92
C LYS A 525 -13.81 34.14 35.09
N PHE A 526 -14.81 33.73 34.35
CA PHE A 526 -14.73 32.64 33.35
C PHE A 526 -14.47 33.24 31.98
N ILE A 527 -13.49 32.74 31.28
CA ILE A 527 -13.07 33.20 29.94
C ILE A 527 -13.18 32.04 28.97
N PHE A 528 -14.14 32.11 28.09
CA PHE A 528 -14.31 31.17 26.96
C PHE A 528 -13.74 31.81 25.70
N GLN A 529 -12.88 31.08 25.00
CA GLN A 529 -12.24 31.54 23.76
C GLN A 529 -12.31 30.43 22.71
N THR A 530 -12.65 30.76 21.46
CA THR A 530 -12.67 29.84 20.33
C THR A 530 -12.40 30.57 19.03
N GLU A 531 -11.94 29.81 18.00
CA GLU A 531 -11.84 30.26 16.62
C GLU A 531 -13.23 30.24 15.96
N CYS A 532 -13.44 31.14 14.94
CA CYS A 532 -14.72 31.29 14.25
C CYS A 532 -14.64 30.97 12.79
#